data_0bc4b3c62c30f9727d4e05ed5aa45fb3
#
_entry.id   0bc4b3c62c30f9727d4e05ed5aa45fb3
#
_cell.length_a   1.000
_cell.length_b   1.000
_cell.length_c   1.000
_cell.angle_alpha   90.00
_cell.angle_beta   90.00
_cell.angle_gamma   90.00
#
_symmetry.space_group_name_H-M   'P 1'
#
loop_
_entity.id
_entity.type
_entity.pdbx_description
1 polymer ?
#
loop_
_entity_poly.entity_id
_entity_poly.type
_entity_poly.pdbx_seq_one_letter_code
_entity_poly.pdbx_strand_id
1 'polypeptide(L)'
;GEVFDDKVWHEWYGEKEGTFCVNSGKYDGMDFEQARDAVAKDLEALGLGKLQVQYRLRDWSISRQRYWGTPIPMINCPHCGPVPVPEKDLPVILPEDLIPDGSGNPLNQDEAFLNCKCPKCGGDAKRETDTMDTFVDSSWYYMRYCSPDCETSMVDERNDYWMAMDQYIGGIEHAVLHLLYARFWTKVMRDLGLVKFDEPFKRLFTQGMLTAECFYRELPDGRKRWFYPSELDIVYDAKGRIEKITAKED
;
A
#
# COMPACT_ATOMS: atom_id res chain seq x y z
N GLY A 1 -37.38 -12.05 -26.76
CA GLY A 1 -36.50 -11.94 -25.59
C GLY A 1 -36.04 -13.30 -25.16
N GLU A 2 -34.86 -13.44 -24.68
CA GLU A 2 -34.34 -14.68 -24.11
C GLU A 2 -35.20 -15.09 -22.91
N VAL A 3 -35.48 -16.39 -22.77
CA VAL A 3 -36.30 -16.92 -21.68
C VAL A 3 -35.38 -17.27 -20.52
N PHE A 4 -35.78 -16.91 -19.31
CA PHE A 4 -35.04 -17.27 -18.08
C PHE A 4 -34.95 -18.80 -17.95
N ASP A 5 -33.74 -19.29 -17.70
CA ASP A 5 -33.44 -20.71 -17.43
C ASP A 5 -32.64 -20.78 -16.11
N ASP A 6 -33.20 -21.44 -15.11
CA ASP A 6 -32.58 -21.61 -13.79
C ASP A 6 -31.42 -22.61 -13.77
N LYS A 7 -31.18 -23.32 -14.87
CA LYS A 7 -30.12 -24.34 -15.00
C LYS A 7 -28.88 -23.82 -15.72
N VAL A 8 -29.00 -22.70 -16.43
CA VAL A 8 -27.90 -22.12 -17.21
C VAL A 8 -27.74 -20.64 -16.89
N TRP A 9 -26.56 -20.26 -16.45
CA TRP A 9 -26.24 -18.86 -16.22
C TRP A 9 -26.09 -18.09 -17.53
N HIS A 10 -26.77 -16.96 -17.64
CA HIS A 10 -26.61 -16.02 -18.72
C HIS A 10 -26.11 -14.65 -18.16
N GLU A 11 -25.22 -13.96 -18.88
CA GLU A 11 -24.65 -12.70 -18.43
C GLU A 11 -25.71 -11.64 -18.09
N TRP A 12 -26.80 -11.59 -18.87
CA TRP A 12 -27.89 -10.65 -18.65
C TRP A 12 -28.65 -10.85 -17.32
N TYR A 13 -28.49 -11.99 -16.64
CA TYR A 13 -29.05 -12.18 -15.29
C TYR A 13 -28.41 -11.25 -14.25
N GLY A 14 -27.20 -10.76 -14.52
CA GLY A 14 -26.48 -9.80 -13.68
C GLY A 14 -26.74 -8.33 -14.04
N GLU A 15 -27.49 -8.06 -15.11
CA GLU A 15 -27.78 -6.69 -15.53
C GLU A 15 -28.69 -5.99 -14.51
N LYS A 16 -28.33 -4.75 -14.19
CA LYS A 16 -29.04 -3.94 -13.19
C LYS A 16 -29.85 -2.82 -13.86
N GLU A 17 -29.39 -2.38 -15.03
CA GLU A 17 -30.06 -1.30 -15.79
C GLU A 17 -31.19 -1.83 -16.62
N GLY A 18 -32.36 -1.18 -16.54
CA GLY A 18 -33.54 -1.56 -17.31
C GLY A 18 -34.23 -2.85 -16.89
N THR A 19 -33.83 -3.42 -15.73
CA THR A 19 -34.47 -4.62 -15.15
C THR A 19 -35.48 -4.24 -14.08
N PHE A 20 -36.57 -5.02 -13.99
CA PHE A 20 -37.62 -4.81 -12.99
C PHE A 20 -37.98 -6.12 -12.31
N CYS A 21 -38.32 -6.03 -11.03
CA CYS A 21 -38.80 -7.16 -10.27
C CYS A 21 -40.15 -7.68 -10.80
N VAL A 22 -40.29 -9.00 -10.97
CA VAL A 22 -41.51 -9.68 -11.32
C VAL A 22 -41.74 -10.88 -10.41
N ASN A 23 -42.95 -11.22 -10.08
CA ASN A 23 -43.32 -12.29 -9.15
C ASN A 23 -42.62 -12.16 -7.75
N SER A 24 -42.34 -10.93 -7.34
CA SER A 24 -41.65 -10.61 -6.11
C SER A 24 -42.56 -9.97 -5.05
N GLY A 25 -43.84 -10.10 -5.18
CA GLY A 25 -44.86 -9.60 -4.26
C GLY A 25 -44.86 -8.09 -4.17
N LYS A 26 -44.62 -7.53 -2.97
CA LYS A 26 -44.61 -6.07 -2.76
C LYS A 26 -43.50 -5.32 -3.48
N TYR A 27 -42.54 -6.02 -4.05
CA TYR A 27 -41.42 -5.41 -4.81
C TYR A 27 -41.63 -5.44 -6.32
N ASP A 28 -42.77 -5.98 -6.81
CA ASP A 28 -43.10 -6.03 -8.22
C ASP A 28 -43.05 -4.65 -8.87
N GLY A 29 -42.46 -4.58 -10.06
CA GLY A 29 -42.29 -3.32 -10.81
C GLY A 29 -41.20 -2.39 -10.32
N MET A 30 -40.53 -2.71 -9.23
CA MET A 30 -39.37 -1.93 -8.77
C MET A 30 -38.15 -2.23 -9.64
N ASP A 31 -37.38 -1.17 -9.96
CA ASP A 31 -36.06 -1.33 -10.54
C ASP A 31 -35.05 -1.83 -9.49
N PHE A 32 -33.80 -2.08 -9.92
CA PHE A 32 -32.77 -2.63 -9.05
C PHE A 32 -32.51 -1.77 -7.80
N GLU A 33 -32.47 -0.45 -7.92
CA GLU A 33 -32.16 0.43 -6.78
C GLU A 33 -33.34 0.53 -5.81
N GLN A 34 -34.53 0.67 -6.34
CA GLN A 34 -35.77 0.70 -5.55
C GLN A 34 -35.97 -0.62 -4.78
N ALA A 35 -35.75 -1.75 -5.45
CA ALA A 35 -35.87 -3.07 -4.83
C ALA A 35 -34.82 -3.27 -3.74
N ARG A 36 -33.56 -2.93 -4.02
CA ARG A 36 -32.47 -3.00 -3.03
C ARG A 36 -32.83 -2.23 -1.75
N ASP A 37 -33.25 -0.99 -1.91
CA ASP A 37 -33.54 -0.10 -0.77
C ASP A 37 -34.78 -0.57 0.01
N ALA A 38 -35.81 -1.02 -0.69
CA ALA A 38 -37.03 -1.57 -0.06
C ALA A 38 -36.75 -2.88 0.70
N VAL A 39 -36.02 -3.80 0.12
CA VAL A 39 -35.61 -5.05 0.77
C VAL A 39 -34.71 -4.77 1.97
N ALA A 40 -33.74 -3.87 1.84
CA ALA A 40 -32.86 -3.51 2.94
C ALA A 40 -33.63 -2.91 4.11
N LYS A 41 -34.58 -2.04 3.85
CA LYS A 41 -35.46 -1.44 4.88
C LYS A 41 -36.30 -2.50 5.61
N ASP A 42 -36.83 -3.47 4.89
CA ASP A 42 -37.59 -4.56 5.50
C ASP A 42 -36.72 -5.47 6.36
N LEU A 43 -35.50 -5.79 5.90
CA LEU A 43 -34.53 -6.58 6.67
C LEU A 43 -34.09 -5.83 7.94
N GLU A 44 -33.92 -4.52 7.85
CA GLU A 44 -33.58 -3.68 9.01
C GLU A 44 -34.73 -3.66 10.04
N ALA A 45 -35.98 -3.55 9.56
CA ALA A 45 -37.16 -3.61 10.44
C ALA A 45 -37.31 -4.96 11.15
N LEU A 46 -36.83 -6.05 10.54
CA LEU A 46 -36.81 -7.39 11.12
C LEU A 46 -35.56 -7.67 11.97
N GLY A 47 -34.59 -6.75 12.03
CA GLY A 47 -33.30 -6.93 12.71
C GLY A 47 -32.38 -7.96 12.04
N LEU A 48 -32.63 -8.31 10.76
CA LEU A 48 -31.91 -9.34 10.02
C LEU A 48 -30.79 -8.80 9.12
N GLY A 49 -30.76 -7.49 8.84
CA GLY A 49 -29.76 -6.89 7.98
C GLY A 49 -29.89 -5.38 7.87
N LYS A 50 -28.93 -4.75 7.25
CA LYS A 50 -28.93 -3.32 6.93
C LYS A 50 -28.06 -3.03 5.73
N LEU A 51 -28.25 -1.87 5.07
CA LEU A 51 -27.30 -1.37 4.10
C LEU A 51 -25.95 -1.07 4.77
N GLN A 52 -24.87 -1.54 4.16
CA GLN A 52 -23.52 -1.31 4.63
C GLN A 52 -22.62 -0.93 3.46
N VAL A 53 -21.86 0.13 3.64
CA VAL A 53 -20.80 0.50 2.69
C VAL A 53 -19.60 -0.38 2.98
N GLN A 54 -19.12 -1.06 1.95
CA GLN A 54 -17.87 -1.83 1.98
C GLN A 54 -16.87 -1.21 1.02
N TYR A 55 -15.67 -0.94 1.51
CA TYR A 55 -14.59 -0.47 0.66
C TYR A 55 -13.92 -1.66 -0.04
N ARG A 56 -13.59 -1.49 -1.32
CA ARG A 56 -12.87 -2.52 -2.10
C ARG A 56 -11.36 -2.52 -1.86
N LEU A 57 -10.86 -1.54 -1.11
CA LEU A 57 -9.47 -1.52 -0.68
C LEU A 57 -9.29 -2.59 0.40
N ARG A 58 -8.33 -3.49 0.22
CA ARG A 58 -7.94 -4.46 1.24
C ARG A 58 -7.12 -3.77 2.31
N ASP A 59 -7.28 -4.21 3.55
CA ASP A 59 -6.41 -3.78 4.63
C ASP A 59 -4.95 -4.13 4.31
N TRP A 60 -4.05 -3.22 4.65
CA TRP A 60 -2.62 -3.40 4.51
C TRP A 60 -1.90 -2.93 5.76
N SER A 61 -0.81 -3.60 6.11
CA SER A 61 0.04 -3.24 7.23
C SER A 61 1.22 -2.40 6.76
N ILE A 62 1.64 -1.45 7.60
CA ILE A 62 2.89 -0.72 7.39
C ILE A 62 4.11 -1.49 7.90
N SER A 63 3.90 -2.52 8.70
CA SER A 63 4.93 -3.37 9.28
C SER A 63 5.56 -4.27 8.23
N ARG A 64 6.88 -4.37 8.21
CA ARG A 64 7.67 -5.23 7.31
C ARG A 64 8.71 -6.01 8.11
N GLN A 65 8.82 -7.30 7.82
CA GLN A 65 9.85 -8.19 8.36
C GLN A 65 11.16 -7.97 7.60
N ARG A 66 11.68 -6.75 7.68
CA ARG A 66 12.89 -6.32 6.96
C ARG A 66 13.77 -5.50 7.88
N TYR A 67 15.08 -5.68 7.74
CA TYR A 67 16.07 -4.88 8.44
C TYR A 67 16.01 -3.41 8.02
N TRP A 68 15.89 -3.12 6.71
CA TRP A 68 15.88 -1.77 6.17
C TRP A 68 14.49 -1.12 6.27
N GLY A 69 14.44 0.00 6.98
CA GLY A 69 13.23 0.82 7.16
C GLY A 69 13.26 1.56 8.49
N THR A 70 12.28 2.44 8.71
CA THR A 70 12.12 3.13 9.98
C THR A 70 11.71 2.14 11.07
N PRO A 71 12.43 2.04 12.20
CA PRO A 71 12.05 1.15 13.31
C PRO A 71 10.69 1.49 13.87
N ILE A 72 9.92 0.48 14.21
CA ILE A 72 8.65 0.64 14.93
C ILE A 72 8.98 0.77 16.43
N PRO A 73 8.69 1.90 17.09
CA PRO A 73 9.13 2.17 18.46
C PRO A 73 8.25 1.48 19.51
N MET A 74 8.21 0.15 19.46
CA MET A 74 7.41 -0.68 20.36
C MET A 74 8.28 -1.71 21.09
N ILE A 75 7.84 -2.09 22.29
CA ILE A 75 8.44 -3.12 23.13
C ILE A 75 7.36 -4.14 23.48
N ASN A 76 7.61 -5.39 23.17
CA ASN A 76 6.71 -6.51 23.43
C ASN A 76 7.03 -7.13 24.79
N CYS A 77 6.22 -6.82 25.79
CA CYS A 77 6.37 -7.31 27.15
C CYS A 77 5.44 -8.50 27.41
N PRO A 78 5.93 -9.63 27.95
CA PRO A 78 5.07 -10.78 28.23
C PRO A 78 3.96 -10.49 29.27
N HIS A 79 4.15 -9.50 30.13
CA HIS A 79 3.16 -9.15 31.17
C HIS A 79 2.28 -7.95 30.81
N CYS A 80 2.84 -6.96 30.07
CA CYS A 80 2.14 -5.71 29.78
C CYS A 80 1.57 -5.65 28.35
N GLY A 81 1.90 -6.63 27.51
CA GLY A 81 1.63 -6.58 26.06
C GLY A 81 2.54 -5.58 25.34
N PRO A 82 2.14 -5.06 24.18
CA PRO A 82 2.89 -4.05 23.45
C PRO A 82 2.90 -2.72 24.22
N VAL A 83 4.09 -2.16 24.43
CA VAL A 83 4.32 -0.89 25.15
C VAL A 83 5.17 0.02 24.26
N PRO A 84 4.82 1.30 24.08
CA PRO A 84 5.65 2.21 23.29
C PRO A 84 6.99 2.48 23.98
N VAL A 85 8.02 2.69 23.16
CA VAL A 85 9.32 3.20 23.64
C VAL A 85 9.07 4.61 24.21
N PRO A 86 9.58 4.94 25.42
CA PRO A 86 9.45 6.29 25.98
C PRO A 86 10.07 7.35 25.07
N GLU A 87 9.47 8.52 24.97
CA GLU A 87 9.95 9.62 24.12
C GLU A 87 11.41 9.99 24.38
N LYS A 88 11.85 9.96 25.65
CA LYS A 88 13.25 10.23 26.03
C LYS A 88 14.26 9.25 25.48
N ASP A 89 13.80 8.06 25.06
CA ASP A 89 14.61 6.96 24.55
C ASP A 89 14.51 6.85 23.00
N LEU A 90 13.87 7.83 22.36
CA LEU A 90 13.82 7.96 20.90
C LEU A 90 15.00 8.80 20.39
N PRO A 91 15.44 8.53 19.15
CA PRO A 91 14.97 7.52 18.21
C PRO A 91 15.46 6.11 18.55
N VAL A 92 14.72 5.08 18.12
CA VAL A 92 15.24 3.71 18.10
C VAL A 92 16.25 3.63 16.95
N ILE A 93 17.48 3.27 17.25
CA ILE A 93 18.58 3.20 16.28
C ILE A 93 18.80 1.73 15.90
N LEU A 94 18.80 1.46 14.59
CA LEU A 94 19.14 0.14 14.06
C LEU A 94 20.65 -0.11 14.17
N PRO A 95 21.08 -1.36 14.45
CA PRO A 95 22.49 -1.74 14.35
C PRO A 95 23.01 -1.58 12.92
N GLU A 96 24.22 -1.09 12.74
CA GLU A 96 24.78 -0.81 11.41
C GLU A 96 25.65 -1.97 10.85
N ASP A 97 25.97 -2.94 11.69
CA ASP A 97 26.91 -4.03 11.42
C ASP A 97 26.24 -5.36 11.09
N LEU A 98 24.91 -5.38 10.96
CA LEU A 98 24.18 -6.60 10.62
C LEU A 98 24.28 -6.90 9.12
N ILE A 99 24.65 -8.14 8.81
CA ILE A 99 24.74 -8.63 7.43
C ILE A 99 23.59 -9.62 7.20
N PRO A 100 22.67 -9.32 6.27
CA PRO A 100 21.61 -10.25 5.89
C PRO A 100 22.20 -11.52 5.25
N ASP A 101 21.87 -12.68 5.79
CA ASP A 101 22.33 -14.00 5.31
C ASP A 101 21.26 -14.78 4.54
N GLY A 102 20.08 -14.17 4.34
CA GLY A 102 18.94 -14.82 3.68
C GLY A 102 18.08 -15.68 4.62
N SER A 103 18.40 -15.80 5.89
CA SER A 103 17.62 -16.59 6.88
C SER A 103 16.41 -15.85 7.45
N GLY A 104 16.17 -14.60 7.03
CA GLY A 104 15.08 -13.76 7.50
C GLY A 104 15.54 -12.36 7.95
N ASN A 105 14.80 -11.76 8.87
CA ASN A 105 15.15 -10.44 9.40
C ASN A 105 16.31 -10.59 10.42
N PRO A 106 17.52 -10.06 10.15
CA PRO A 106 18.68 -10.21 11.02
C PRO A 106 18.49 -9.54 12.40
N LEU A 107 17.59 -8.59 12.56
CA LEU A 107 17.26 -8.00 13.87
C LEU A 107 16.73 -9.02 14.88
N ASN A 108 16.14 -10.11 14.41
CA ASN A 108 15.67 -11.20 15.28
C ASN A 108 16.80 -12.01 15.92
N GLN A 109 18.01 -11.91 15.37
CA GLN A 109 19.20 -12.64 15.83
C GLN A 109 20.15 -11.76 16.65
N ASP A 110 19.97 -10.44 16.62
CA ASP A 110 20.77 -9.52 17.40
C ASP A 110 20.21 -9.37 18.82
N GLU A 111 20.77 -10.14 19.75
CA GLU A 111 20.35 -10.11 21.15
C GLU A 111 20.53 -8.74 21.83
N ALA A 112 21.51 -7.96 21.40
CA ALA A 112 21.77 -6.63 21.94
C ALA A 112 20.68 -5.63 21.55
N PHE A 113 20.16 -5.72 20.33
CA PHE A 113 19.03 -4.93 19.87
C PHE A 113 17.71 -5.47 20.44
N LEU A 114 17.51 -6.78 20.38
CA LEU A 114 16.23 -7.44 20.67
C LEU A 114 15.85 -7.35 22.14
N ASN A 115 16.81 -7.67 23.06
CA ASN A 115 16.50 -7.78 24.47
C ASN A 115 16.52 -6.42 25.18
N CYS A 116 15.45 -6.11 25.89
CA CYS A 116 15.32 -4.85 26.61
C CYS A 116 14.51 -5.02 27.90
N LYS A 117 14.37 -3.94 28.67
CA LYS A 117 13.48 -3.89 29.83
C LYS A 117 12.17 -3.19 29.46
N CYS A 118 11.08 -3.72 29.96
CA CYS A 118 9.78 -3.08 29.79
C CYS A 118 9.74 -1.74 30.54
N PRO A 119 9.42 -0.61 29.88
CA PRO A 119 9.38 0.69 30.55
C PRO A 119 8.23 0.83 31.54
N LYS A 120 7.23 -0.08 31.47
CA LYS A 120 6.06 -0.04 32.36
C LYS A 120 6.24 -0.88 33.63
N CYS A 121 6.82 -2.08 33.52
CA CYS A 121 6.94 -2.98 34.68
C CYS A 121 8.38 -3.31 35.06
N GLY A 122 9.40 -2.93 34.28
CA GLY A 122 10.83 -3.21 34.52
C GLY A 122 11.23 -4.64 34.21
N GLY A 123 10.32 -5.53 33.85
CA GLY A 123 10.58 -6.91 33.52
C GLY A 123 11.28 -7.09 32.18
N ASP A 124 11.77 -8.31 31.91
CA ASP A 124 12.36 -8.65 30.62
C ASP A 124 11.33 -8.56 29.50
N ALA A 125 11.75 -7.97 28.39
CA ALA A 125 10.90 -7.72 27.23
C ALA A 125 11.74 -7.77 25.95
N LYS A 126 11.06 -7.78 24.82
CA LYS A 126 11.72 -7.76 23.49
C LYS A 126 11.30 -6.52 22.73
N ARG A 127 12.27 -5.89 22.08
CA ARG A 127 12.04 -4.79 21.15
C ARG A 127 11.35 -5.33 19.90
N GLU A 128 10.51 -4.50 19.28
CA GLU A 128 9.94 -4.80 17.96
C GLU A 128 11.06 -4.83 16.92
N THR A 129 11.06 -5.86 16.09
CA THR A 129 12.07 -6.08 15.04
C THR A 129 11.55 -5.77 13.64
N ASP A 130 10.24 -5.60 13.48
CA ASP A 130 9.68 -5.12 12.24
C ASP A 130 10.04 -3.64 12.04
N THR A 131 10.27 -3.27 10.79
CA THR A 131 10.42 -1.88 10.38
C THR A 131 9.20 -1.42 9.60
N MET A 132 9.01 -0.12 9.47
CA MET A 132 7.95 0.42 8.64
C MET A 132 8.31 0.25 7.17
N ASP A 133 7.28 0.06 6.33
CA ASP A 133 7.44 0.13 4.88
C ASP A 133 8.16 1.42 4.49
N THR A 134 9.12 1.34 3.57
CA THR A 134 9.91 2.50 3.13
C THR A 134 9.07 3.59 2.46
N PHE A 135 7.85 3.27 1.99
CA PHE A 135 6.90 4.26 1.54
C PHE A 135 6.38 5.19 2.65
N VAL A 136 6.54 4.83 3.91
CA VAL A 136 6.22 5.72 5.03
C VAL A 136 7.12 6.95 5.00
N ASP A 137 8.42 6.76 4.81
CA ASP A 137 9.38 7.87 4.72
C ASP A 137 9.10 8.78 3.52
N SER A 138 8.81 8.18 2.36
CA SER A 138 8.47 8.92 1.15
C SER A 138 7.07 9.55 1.19
N SER A 139 6.26 9.23 2.19
CA SER A 139 4.89 9.76 2.32
C SER A 139 4.83 11.23 2.71
N TRP A 140 5.90 11.77 3.27
CA TRP A 140 5.90 13.14 3.80
C TRP A 140 7.20 13.92 3.55
N TYR A 141 8.16 13.39 2.79
CA TYR A 141 9.44 14.03 2.49
C TYR A 141 9.28 15.48 1.97
N TYR A 142 8.26 15.69 1.13
CA TYR A 142 7.95 17.01 0.56
C TYR A 142 7.48 18.01 1.61
N MET A 143 6.83 17.55 2.67
CA MET A 143 6.50 18.37 3.83
C MET A 143 7.77 18.71 4.61
N ARG A 144 8.68 17.76 4.78
CA ARG A 144 9.96 17.97 5.44
C ARG A 144 10.83 18.98 4.70
N TYR A 145 10.74 19.04 3.38
CA TYR A 145 11.45 20.06 2.58
C TYR A 145 11.01 21.49 2.89
N CYS A 146 9.79 21.70 3.40
CA CYS A 146 9.35 23.02 3.85
C CYS A 146 10.04 23.46 5.15
N SER A 147 10.51 22.50 5.95
CA SER A 147 11.12 22.74 7.27
C SER A 147 12.34 21.83 7.51
N PRO A 148 13.40 21.89 6.66
CA PRO A 148 14.50 20.93 6.69
C PRO A 148 15.35 20.99 7.96
N ASP A 149 15.38 22.13 8.61
CA ASP A 149 16.13 22.43 9.81
C ASP A 149 15.33 22.32 11.13
N CYS A 150 14.08 21.85 11.04
CA CYS A 150 13.25 21.63 12.23
C CYS A 150 13.68 20.36 12.95
N GLU A 151 14.28 20.46 14.13
CA GLU A 151 14.75 19.33 14.93
C GLU A 151 13.76 18.88 16.02
N THR A 152 12.74 19.69 16.27
CA THR A 152 11.80 19.46 17.39
C THR A 152 10.50 18.78 17.01
N SER A 153 10.17 18.75 15.70
CA SER A 153 8.94 18.14 15.19
C SER A 153 9.10 17.65 13.75
N MET A 154 8.16 16.87 13.26
CA MET A 154 8.14 16.41 11.87
C MET A 154 8.01 17.57 10.89
N VAL A 155 7.14 18.52 11.19
CA VAL A 155 6.82 19.71 10.40
C VAL A 155 6.62 20.91 11.32
N ASP A 156 6.68 22.13 10.78
CA ASP A 156 6.35 23.37 11.48
C ASP A 156 5.42 24.27 10.67
N GLU A 157 5.18 25.50 11.13
CA GLU A 157 4.24 26.45 10.51
C GLU A 157 4.58 26.83 9.07
N ARG A 158 5.80 26.58 8.59
CA ARG A 158 6.18 26.78 7.18
C ARG A 158 5.38 25.87 6.24
N ASN A 159 4.95 24.71 6.73
CA ASN A 159 4.06 23.83 5.99
C ASN A 159 2.68 24.44 5.73
N ASP A 160 2.14 25.25 6.65
CA ASP A 160 0.86 25.93 6.45
C ASP A 160 0.92 26.95 5.29
N TYR A 161 2.11 27.50 5.01
CA TYR A 161 2.30 28.44 3.90
C TYR A 161 2.54 27.73 2.56
N TRP A 162 3.41 26.70 2.54
CA TRP A 162 3.84 26.07 1.28
C TRP A 162 2.93 24.94 0.79
N MET A 163 2.22 24.26 1.68
CA MET A 163 1.39 23.12 1.35
C MET A 163 -0.12 23.51 1.21
N ALA A 164 -0.97 22.78 0.48
CA ALA A 164 -0.65 21.62 -0.32
C ALA A 164 0.05 22.03 -1.63
N MET A 165 0.91 21.14 -2.16
CA MET A 165 1.63 21.42 -3.42
C MET A 165 0.68 21.71 -4.57
N ASP A 166 1.00 22.72 -5.39
CA ASP A 166 0.16 23.13 -6.51
C ASP A 166 0.11 22.08 -7.61
N GLN A 167 1.24 21.39 -7.85
CA GLN A 167 1.32 20.30 -8.82
C GLN A 167 2.36 19.26 -8.40
N TYR A 168 1.98 17.99 -8.53
CA TYR A 168 2.84 16.84 -8.32
C TYR A 168 2.92 16.01 -9.58
N ILE A 169 4.13 15.62 -10.00
CA ILE A 169 4.39 14.94 -11.27
C ILE A 169 5.11 13.63 -10.98
N GLY A 170 4.63 12.54 -11.57
CA GLY A 170 5.25 11.22 -11.40
C GLY A 170 4.66 10.17 -12.32
N GLY A 171 5.17 8.94 -12.21
CA GLY A 171 4.68 7.79 -12.97
C GLY A 171 3.32 7.29 -12.46
N ILE A 172 2.57 6.68 -13.36
CA ILE A 172 1.24 6.12 -13.04
C ILE A 172 1.32 4.95 -12.03
N GLU A 173 2.44 4.25 -11.97
CA GLU A 173 2.69 3.13 -11.04
C GLU A 173 2.55 3.53 -9.57
N HIS A 174 2.77 4.81 -9.27
CA HIS A 174 2.65 5.33 -7.91
C HIS A 174 1.20 5.52 -7.43
N ALA A 175 0.20 5.35 -8.30
CA ALA A 175 -1.21 5.50 -7.94
C ALA A 175 -1.63 4.56 -6.79
N VAL A 176 -1.08 3.35 -6.76
CA VAL A 176 -1.34 2.33 -5.73
C VAL A 176 -0.17 2.10 -4.76
N LEU A 177 0.91 2.86 -4.92
CA LEU A 177 2.11 2.80 -4.07
C LEU A 177 2.27 4.12 -3.32
N HIS A 178 3.24 4.93 -3.71
CA HIS A 178 3.58 6.19 -3.05
C HIS A 178 2.38 7.13 -2.82
N LEU A 179 1.51 7.33 -3.81
CA LEU A 179 0.38 8.27 -3.69
C LEU A 179 -0.67 7.80 -2.67
N LEU A 180 -0.90 6.49 -2.56
CA LEU A 180 -1.79 5.93 -1.55
C LEU A 180 -1.26 6.22 -0.13
N TYR A 181 0.02 5.94 0.11
CA TYR A 181 0.68 6.23 1.38
C TYR A 181 0.73 7.72 1.67
N ALA A 182 1.10 8.56 0.70
CA ALA A 182 1.17 10.02 0.87
C ALA A 182 -0.18 10.62 1.29
N ARG A 183 -1.27 10.20 0.67
CA ARG A 183 -2.62 10.64 1.02
C ARG A 183 -3.04 10.15 2.40
N PHE A 184 -2.81 8.88 2.70
CA PHE A 184 -3.11 8.30 4.00
C PHE A 184 -2.33 9.02 5.12
N TRP A 185 -1.03 9.20 4.93
CA TRP A 185 -0.16 9.85 5.91
C TRP A 185 -0.54 11.30 6.16
N THR A 186 -0.88 12.04 5.11
CA THR A 186 -1.41 13.41 5.23
C THR A 186 -2.66 13.46 6.10
N LYS A 187 -3.59 12.53 5.92
CA LYS A 187 -4.82 12.48 6.72
C LYS A 187 -4.53 12.13 8.18
N VAL A 188 -3.60 11.21 8.43
CA VAL A 188 -3.14 10.89 9.80
C VAL A 188 -2.51 12.13 10.46
N MET A 189 -1.60 12.82 9.77
CA MET A 189 -0.96 14.04 10.29
C MET A 189 -1.98 15.15 10.55
N ARG A 190 -2.99 15.31 9.70
CA ARG A 190 -4.10 16.25 9.92
C ARG A 190 -4.89 15.87 11.17
N ASP A 191 -5.26 14.60 11.32
CA ASP A 191 -6.06 14.12 12.45
C ASP A 191 -5.31 14.25 13.79
N LEU A 192 -3.97 14.19 13.73
CA LEU A 192 -3.08 14.48 14.86
C LEU A 192 -2.81 15.98 15.07
N GLY A 193 -3.36 16.86 14.23
CA GLY A 193 -3.18 18.32 14.31
C GLY A 193 -1.81 18.84 13.86
N LEU A 194 -1.03 18.00 13.16
CA LEU A 194 0.30 18.39 12.67
C LEU A 194 0.24 19.24 11.39
N VAL A 195 -0.78 19.05 10.58
CA VAL A 195 -1.03 19.82 9.34
C VAL A 195 -2.51 20.21 9.25
N LYS A 196 -2.84 21.21 8.41
CA LYS A 196 -4.18 21.79 8.30
C LYS A 196 -4.88 21.50 6.95
N PHE A 197 -4.27 20.72 6.09
CA PHE A 197 -4.78 20.38 4.76
C PHE A 197 -5.16 18.90 4.68
N ASP A 198 -6.13 18.57 3.80
CA ASP A 198 -6.67 17.22 3.65
C ASP A 198 -5.95 16.38 2.61
N GLU A 199 -5.41 17.01 1.59
CA GLU A 199 -4.73 16.35 0.47
C GLU A 199 -3.36 16.98 0.25
N PRO A 200 -2.33 16.18 -0.01
CA PRO A 200 -0.97 16.70 -0.16
C PRO A 200 -0.75 17.47 -1.47
N PHE A 201 -1.56 17.20 -2.50
CA PHE A 201 -1.39 17.73 -3.85
C PHE A 201 -2.71 18.31 -4.37
N LYS A 202 -2.69 19.54 -4.89
CA LYS A 202 -3.85 20.17 -5.54
C LYS A 202 -4.10 19.61 -6.93
N ARG A 203 -3.02 19.25 -7.63
CA ARG A 203 -3.06 18.66 -8.98
C ARG A 203 -2.04 17.54 -9.08
N LEU A 204 -2.45 16.45 -9.69
CA LEU A 204 -1.59 15.32 -10.00
C LEU A 204 -1.48 15.22 -11.53
N PHE A 205 -0.24 15.19 -12.03
CA PHE A 205 0.06 14.90 -13.42
C PHE A 205 0.81 13.58 -13.50
N THR A 206 0.14 12.55 -14.00
CA THR A 206 0.75 11.24 -14.20
C THR A 206 1.35 11.15 -15.59
N GLN A 207 2.66 10.92 -15.65
CA GLN A 207 3.37 10.62 -16.89
C GLN A 207 3.16 9.16 -17.28
N GLY A 208 3.39 8.85 -18.57
CA GLY A 208 3.46 7.48 -19.03
C GLY A 208 4.66 6.75 -18.40
N MET A 209 4.63 5.42 -18.43
CA MET A 209 5.75 4.61 -17.98
C MET A 209 6.91 4.71 -18.95
N LEU A 210 8.11 4.95 -18.44
CA LEU A 210 9.33 4.77 -19.21
C LEU A 210 9.66 3.28 -19.22
N THR A 211 9.67 2.68 -20.41
CA THR A 211 9.98 1.27 -20.58
C THR A 211 11.31 1.10 -21.29
N ALA A 212 12.02 0.04 -20.94
CA ALA A 212 13.19 -0.44 -21.65
C ALA A 212 13.02 -1.91 -22.00
N GLU A 213 13.59 -2.33 -23.11
CA GLU A 213 13.62 -3.74 -23.49
C GLU A 213 14.46 -4.51 -22.48
N CYS A 214 13.97 -5.67 -22.05
CA CYS A 214 14.71 -6.62 -21.25
C CYS A 214 14.67 -8.00 -21.92
N PHE A 215 15.77 -8.72 -21.86
CA PHE A 215 15.97 -9.96 -22.58
C PHE A 215 16.19 -11.11 -21.61
N TYR A 216 15.50 -12.21 -21.84
CA TYR A 216 15.71 -13.43 -21.05
C TYR A 216 15.57 -14.68 -21.90
N ARG A 217 16.22 -15.75 -21.46
CA ARG A 217 16.00 -17.12 -21.95
C ARG A 217 15.35 -17.92 -20.83
N GLU A 218 14.29 -18.62 -21.15
CA GLU A 218 13.70 -19.58 -20.21
C GLU A 218 14.52 -20.88 -20.22
N LEU A 219 14.92 -21.31 -19.02
CA LEU A 219 15.67 -22.53 -18.82
C LEU A 219 14.74 -23.73 -18.72
N PRO A 220 15.23 -25.00 -18.93
CA PRO A 220 14.40 -26.20 -18.85
C PRO A 220 13.70 -26.42 -17.50
N ASP A 221 14.21 -25.80 -16.43
CA ASP A 221 13.65 -25.84 -15.07
C ASP A 221 12.65 -24.71 -14.78
N GLY A 222 12.30 -23.92 -15.80
CA GLY A 222 11.35 -22.79 -15.69
C GLY A 222 11.97 -21.49 -15.14
N ARG A 223 13.24 -21.50 -14.75
CA ARG A 223 13.94 -20.27 -14.36
C ARG A 223 14.25 -19.41 -15.56
N LYS A 224 14.38 -18.08 -15.36
CA LYS A 224 14.78 -17.12 -16.40
C LYS A 224 16.23 -16.72 -16.21
N ARG A 225 17.05 -16.90 -17.25
CA ARG A 225 18.37 -16.27 -17.34
C ARG A 225 18.20 -14.93 -18.04
N TRP A 226 18.52 -13.87 -17.35
CA TRP A 226 18.47 -12.50 -17.86
C TRP A 226 19.79 -12.12 -18.50
N PHE A 227 19.73 -11.29 -19.55
CA PHE A 227 20.90 -10.82 -20.30
C PHE A 227 20.91 -9.31 -20.33
N TYR A 228 22.10 -8.73 -20.20
CA TYR A 228 22.31 -7.34 -20.55
C TYR A 228 22.35 -7.20 -22.09
N PRO A 229 21.95 -6.04 -22.65
CA PRO A 229 22.05 -5.81 -24.11
C PRO A 229 23.48 -5.99 -24.65
N SER A 230 24.50 -5.72 -23.82
CA SER A 230 25.93 -5.93 -24.18
C SER A 230 26.32 -7.40 -24.35
N GLU A 231 25.57 -8.33 -23.79
CA GLU A 231 25.79 -9.79 -23.90
C GLU A 231 25.09 -10.39 -25.13
N LEU A 232 24.38 -9.57 -25.91
CA LEU A 232 23.57 -10.01 -27.04
C LEU A 232 24.03 -9.38 -28.35
N ASP A 233 23.91 -10.15 -29.39
CA ASP A 233 23.90 -9.65 -30.77
C ASP A 233 22.44 -9.54 -31.22
N ILE A 234 22.00 -8.30 -31.43
CA ILE A 234 20.62 -7.98 -31.81
C ILE A 234 20.61 -7.46 -33.24
N VAL A 235 19.88 -8.16 -34.08
CA VAL A 235 19.68 -7.77 -35.50
C VAL A 235 18.31 -7.15 -35.65
N TYR A 236 18.25 -5.98 -36.27
CA TYR A 236 17.00 -5.25 -36.51
C TYR A 236 16.64 -5.30 -38.01
N ASP A 237 15.35 -5.40 -38.29
CA ASP A 237 14.81 -5.26 -39.64
C ASP A 237 14.88 -3.81 -40.14
N ALA A 238 14.54 -3.58 -41.41
CA ALA A 238 14.50 -2.26 -42.02
C ALA A 238 13.50 -1.28 -41.38
N LYS A 239 12.61 -1.77 -40.51
CA LYS A 239 11.61 -0.98 -39.76
C LYS A 239 11.99 -0.77 -38.29
N GLY A 240 13.22 -1.18 -37.92
CA GLY A 240 13.71 -1.06 -36.56
C GLY A 240 13.12 -2.07 -35.55
N ARG A 241 12.51 -3.16 -36.01
CA ARG A 241 12.00 -4.23 -35.15
C ARG A 241 13.04 -5.32 -35.04
N ILE A 242 13.12 -5.96 -33.87
CA ILE A 242 14.04 -7.06 -33.63
C ILE A 242 13.69 -8.23 -34.55
N GLU A 243 14.67 -8.63 -35.40
CA GLU A 243 14.57 -9.78 -36.27
C GLU A 243 15.19 -11.03 -35.65
N LYS A 244 16.34 -10.86 -34.98
CA LYS A 244 17.07 -11.96 -34.34
C LYS A 244 17.83 -11.49 -33.11
N ILE A 245 17.89 -12.34 -32.11
CA ILE A 245 18.69 -12.15 -30.91
C ILE A 245 19.54 -13.41 -30.70
N THR A 246 20.85 -13.23 -30.46
CA THR A 246 21.79 -14.32 -30.17
C THR A 246 22.64 -13.92 -28.97
N ALA A 247 22.83 -14.81 -28.00
CA ALA A 247 23.77 -14.56 -26.91
C ALA A 247 25.22 -14.75 -27.40
N LYS A 248 26.12 -13.86 -26.98
CA LYS A 248 27.53 -13.86 -27.41
C LYS A 248 28.37 -15.03 -26.91
N GLU A 249 27.88 -15.69 -25.84
CA GLU A 249 28.58 -16.78 -25.18
C GLU A 249 28.00 -18.17 -25.48
N ASP A 250 27.18 -18.32 -26.50
CA ASP A 250 26.62 -19.61 -26.90
C ASP A 250 27.41 -20.21 -28.09
#